data_cb24611a08909328a671852ce7b3beb9
#
_entry.id   cb24611a08909328a671852ce7b3beb9
#
_cell.length_a   1.000
_cell.length_b   1.000
_cell.length_c   1.000
_cell.angle_alpha   90.00
_cell.angle_beta   90.00
_cell.angle_gamma   90.00
#
_symmetry.space_group_name_H-M   'P 1'
#
loop_
_entity.id
_entity.type
_entity.pdbx_description
1 polymer ?
#
loop_
_entity_poly.entity_id
_entity_poly.type
_entity_poly.pdbx_seq_one_letter_code
_entity_poly.pdbx_strand_id
1 'polypeptide(L)'
;RFAAVALAVFFLCCKKVRLQEKLLSVGLLAFFLLSFLFRTLDYYWHGGHFPNMLPYRFSFLFSFVLIVMAYRAWTLLDCFRKRYLFVILPVCLGIILCGLGLEGSLRRMLLSALALAIVCLALVLYRPERRRQLLSMALLFAVIGAEMVCSIAMGVAKVSLTSRSSYPRE
;
A
#
# COMPACT_ATOMS: atom_id res chain seq x y z
N ARG A 1 -0.18 -3.69 -2.95
CA ARG A 1 -0.84 -2.55 -2.25
C ARG A 1 -1.49 -3.01 -0.96
N PHE A 2 -2.45 -3.95 -1.03
CA PHE A 2 -3.19 -4.40 0.15
C PHE A 2 -2.34 -5.22 1.12
N ALA A 3 -1.36 -5.98 0.65
CA ALA A 3 -0.41 -6.66 1.51
C ALA A 3 0.38 -5.68 2.40
N ALA A 4 0.87 -4.58 1.84
CA ALA A 4 1.59 -3.55 2.61
C ALA A 4 0.67 -2.85 3.62
N VAL A 5 -0.57 -2.54 3.24
CA VAL A 5 -1.55 -1.92 4.14
C VAL A 5 -1.92 -2.87 5.29
N ALA A 6 -2.22 -4.14 5.00
CA ALA A 6 -2.55 -5.13 6.02
C ALA A 6 -1.41 -5.31 7.04
N LEU A 7 -0.16 -5.38 6.56
CA LEU A 7 1.02 -5.46 7.41
C LEU A 7 1.26 -4.16 8.19
N ALA A 8 1.02 -2.99 7.60
CA ALA A 8 1.12 -1.70 8.30
C ALA A 8 0.07 -1.59 9.43
N VAL A 9 -1.16 -2.07 9.20
CA VAL A 9 -2.18 -2.14 10.27
C VAL A 9 -1.74 -3.12 11.37
N PHE A 10 -1.17 -4.26 10.99
CA PHE A 10 -0.60 -5.19 11.98
C PHE A 10 0.54 -4.55 12.78
N PHE A 11 1.44 -3.78 12.14
CA PHE A 11 2.49 -3.02 12.82
C PHE A 11 1.92 -2.11 13.90
N LEU A 12 0.86 -1.36 13.60
CA LEU A 12 0.21 -0.48 14.56
C LEU A 12 -0.43 -1.23 15.73
N CYS A 13 -1.02 -2.40 15.46
CA CYS A 13 -1.66 -3.24 16.48
C CYS A 13 -0.66 -4.04 17.34
N CYS A 14 0.55 -4.30 16.84
CA CYS A 14 1.53 -5.15 17.49
C CYS A 14 2.08 -4.50 18.76
N LYS A 15 1.96 -5.18 19.92
CA LYS A 15 2.43 -4.67 21.22
C LYS A 15 3.96 -4.62 21.36
N LYS A 16 4.70 -5.37 20.53
CA LYS A 16 6.19 -5.36 20.57
C LYS A 16 6.80 -4.13 19.90
N VAL A 17 6.02 -3.42 19.08
CA VAL A 17 6.46 -2.16 18.48
C VAL A 17 6.38 -1.04 19.51
N ARG A 18 7.46 -0.26 19.66
CA ARG A 18 7.52 0.87 20.58
C ARG A 18 6.47 1.93 20.20
N LEU A 19 5.87 2.56 21.19
CA LEU A 19 4.88 3.61 20.94
C LEU A 19 5.46 4.77 20.11
N GLN A 20 6.72 5.13 20.35
CA GLN A 20 7.42 6.16 19.59
C GLN A 20 7.51 5.82 18.08
N GLU A 21 7.86 4.56 17.74
CA GLU A 21 7.90 4.11 16.33
C GLU A 21 6.51 4.23 15.66
N LYS A 22 5.45 3.87 16.40
CA LYS A 22 4.07 3.99 15.91
C LYS A 22 3.67 5.44 15.69
N LEU A 23 3.93 6.30 16.69
CA LEU A 23 3.57 7.73 16.62
C LEU A 23 4.31 8.43 15.49
N LEU A 24 5.61 8.16 15.32
CA LEU A 24 6.39 8.71 14.21
C LEU A 24 5.85 8.24 12.86
N SER A 25 5.56 6.95 12.71
CA SER A 25 5.04 6.41 11.46
C SER A 25 3.66 6.98 11.10
N VAL A 26 2.75 7.06 12.09
CA VAL A 26 1.42 7.66 11.91
C VAL A 26 1.53 9.15 11.64
N GLY A 27 2.42 9.86 12.36
CA GLY A 27 2.67 11.29 12.13
C GLY A 27 3.17 11.57 10.72
N LEU A 28 4.11 10.76 10.21
CA LEU A 28 4.59 10.87 8.82
C LEU A 28 3.48 10.60 7.81
N LEU A 29 2.70 9.53 8.00
CA LEU A 29 1.57 9.23 7.11
C LEU A 29 0.52 10.34 7.13
N ALA A 30 0.18 10.87 8.32
CA ALA A 30 -0.74 11.99 8.47
C ALA A 30 -0.20 13.26 7.78
N PHE A 31 1.09 13.56 7.95
CA PHE A 31 1.74 14.69 7.27
C PHE A 31 1.65 14.58 5.74
N PHE A 32 1.92 13.40 5.18
CA PHE A 32 1.78 13.19 3.73
C PHE A 32 0.32 13.26 3.27
N LEU A 33 -0.64 12.72 4.04
CA LEU A 33 -2.07 12.84 3.73
C LEU A 33 -2.51 14.32 3.74
N LEU A 34 -2.09 15.10 4.73
CA LEU A 34 -2.33 16.54 4.76
C LEU A 34 -1.68 17.25 3.57
N SER A 35 -0.47 16.82 3.17
CA SER A 35 0.21 17.36 2.00
C SER A 35 -0.53 17.10 0.68
N PHE A 36 -1.31 16.01 0.58
CA PHE A 36 -2.19 15.76 -0.57
C PHE A 36 -3.46 16.61 -0.55
N LEU A 37 -3.94 17.01 0.64
CA LEU A 37 -5.17 17.79 0.79
C LEU A 37 -4.91 19.31 0.66
N PHE A 38 -3.77 19.78 1.15
CA PHE A 38 -3.45 21.21 1.19
C PHE A 38 -2.56 21.63 0.03
N ARG A 39 -3.12 22.40 -0.90
CA ARG A 39 -2.42 22.95 -2.07
C ARG A 39 -1.17 23.74 -1.70
N THR A 40 -1.15 24.40 -0.56
CA THR A 40 0.01 25.15 -0.06
C THR A 40 1.20 24.25 0.22
N LEU A 41 0.97 23.05 0.79
CA LEU A 41 2.02 22.08 1.04
C LEU A 41 2.56 21.47 -0.26
N ASP A 42 1.69 21.21 -1.23
CA ASP A 42 2.09 20.77 -2.58
C ASP A 42 2.99 21.79 -3.27
N TYR A 43 2.68 23.09 -3.14
CA TYR A 43 3.52 24.20 -3.62
C TYR A 43 4.94 24.17 -3.02
N TYR A 44 5.05 23.97 -1.70
CA TYR A 44 6.37 23.86 -1.04
C TYR A 44 7.15 22.62 -1.48
N TRP A 45 6.48 21.48 -1.69
CA TRP A 45 7.10 20.25 -2.20
C TRP A 45 7.69 20.42 -3.62
N HIS A 46 7.18 21.38 -4.39
CA HIS A 46 7.65 21.70 -5.73
C HIS A 46 8.61 22.91 -5.78
N GLY A 47 9.21 23.25 -4.64
CA GLY A 47 10.20 24.33 -4.57
C GLY A 47 9.62 25.73 -4.83
N GLY A 48 8.36 25.97 -4.42
CA GLY A 48 7.70 27.26 -4.60
C GLY A 48 7.07 27.45 -6.00
N HIS A 49 6.81 26.35 -6.72
CA HIS A 49 6.14 26.36 -8.02
C HIS A 49 4.90 25.48 -8.00
N PHE A 50 3.85 25.88 -8.71
CA PHE A 50 2.74 24.98 -8.93
C PHE A 50 3.11 23.96 -10.02
N PRO A 51 2.87 22.64 -9.78
CA PRO A 51 3.23 21.62 -10.75
C PRO A 51 2.38 21.73 -12.01
N ASN A 52 3.02 21.91 -13.17
CA ASN A 52 2.33 22.07 -14.45
C ASN A 52 1.72 20.74 -14.99
N MET A 53 2.30 19.58 -14.65
CA MET A 53 1.87 18.30 -15.24
C MET A 53 1.81 17.11 -14.27
N LEU A 54 2.56 17.11 -13.19
CA LEU A 54 2.66 15.97 -12.26
C LEU A 54 2.47 16.45 -10.83
N PRO A 55 1.23 16.62 -10.38
CA PRO A 55 0.95 16.89 -8.97
C PRO A 55 1.38 15.69 -8.12
N TYR A 56 1.65 15.94 -6.85
CA TYR A 56 1.92 14.89 -5.85
C TYR A 56 3.15 14.01 -6.15
N ARG A 57 4.22 14.56 -6.70
CA ARG A 57 5.49 13.83 -6.95
C ARG A 57 6.04 13.15 -5.70
N PHE A 58 5.78 13.71 -4.52
CA PHE A 58 6.19 13.15 -3.22
C PHE A 58 5.38 11.93 -2.76
N SER A 59 4.37 11.47 -3.53
CA SER A 59 3.53 10.30 -3.18
C SER A 59 4.34 9.01 -2.98
N PHE A 60 5.54 8.91 -3.58
CA PHE A 60 6.43 7.78 -3.36
C PHE A 60 6.92 7.71 -1.91
N LEU A 61 7.09 8.86 -1.21
CA LEU A 61 7.49 8.90 0.19
C LEU A 61 6.41 8.30 1.09
N PHE A 62 5.13 8.58 0.81
CA PHE A 62 4.01 7.94 1.51
C PHE A 62 4.06 6.42 1.34
N SER A 63 4.28 5.94 0.11
CA SER A 63 4.40 4.52 -0.18
C SER A 63 5.63 3.91 0.50
N PHE A 64 6.73 4.64 0.57
CA PHE A 64 7.96 4.21 1.25
C PHE A 64 7.72 4.02 2.75
N VAL A 65 7.04 4.95 3.43
CA VAL A 65 6.70 4.79 4.86
C VAL A 65 5.83 3.54 5.08
N LEU A 66 4.84 3.30 4.21
CA LEU A 66 4.02 2.08 4.29
C LEU A 66 4.86 0.81 4.12
N ILE A 67 5.84 0.80 3.21
CA ILE A 67 6.74 -0.34 2.99
C ILE A 67 7.63 -0.56 4.22
N VAL A 68 8.17 0.50 4.82
CA VAL A 68 8.97 0.40 6.05
C VAL A 68 8.14 -0.18 7.20
N MET A 69 6.91 0.29 7.40
CA MET A 69 6.00 -0.27 8.40
C MET A 69 5.68 -1.75 8.12
N ALA A 70 5.41 -2.09 6.86
CA ALA A 70 5.14 -3.46 6.44
C ALA A 70 6.36 -4.38 6.65
N TYR A 71 7.56 -3.92 6.32
CA TYR A 71 8.79 -4.66 6.58
C TYR A 71 9.01 -4.88 8.07
N ARG A 72 8.81 -3.84 8.89
CA ARG A 72 8.89 -3.96 10.35
C ARG A 72 7.85 -4.92 10.92
N ALA A 73 6.62 -4.92 10.38
CA ALA A 73 5.59 -5.90 10.70
C ALA A 73 6.02 -7.32 10.32
N TRP A 74 6.63 -7.48 9.15
CA TRP A 74 7.14 -8.75 8.66
C TRP A 74 8.15 -9.39 9.63
N THR A 75 9.09 -8.61 10.17
CA THR A 75 10.06 -9.10 11.16
C THR A 75 9.41 -9.53 12.48
N LEU A 76 8.13 -9.22 12.69
CA LEU A 76 7.36 -9.50 13.90
C LEU A 76 6.21 -10.49 13.66
N LEU A 77 6.20 -11.19 12.52
CA LEU A 77 5.12 -12.13 12.17
C LEU A 77 4.94 -13.26 13.21
N ASP A 78 6.00 -13.64 13.91
CA ASP A 78 5.92 -14.62 15.02
C ASP A 78 4.97 -14.18 16.15
N CYS A 79 4.69 -12.88 16.24
CA CYS A 79 3.78 -12.28 17.21
C CYS A 79 2.36 -12.12 16.69
N PHE A 80 2.13 -12.53 15.42
CA PHE A 80 0.81 -12.41 14.83
C PHE A 80 -0.20 -13.32 15.54
N ARG A 81 -1.35 -12.74 15.88
CA ARG A 81 -2.50 -13.47 16.46
C ARG A 81 -3.73 -13.22 15.61
N LYS A 82 -4.57 -14.23 15.45
CA LYS A 82 -5.81 -14.14 14.66
C LYS A 82 -6.71 -12.96 15.05
N ARG A 83 -6.66 -12.51 16.31
CA ARG A 83 -7.41 -11.34 16.78
C ARG A 83 -7.07 -10.04 16.03
N TYR A 84 -5.86 -9.92 15.46
CA TYR A 84 -5.50 -8.73 14.69
C TYR A 84 -6.29 -8.62 13.39
N LEU A 85 -6.84 -9.73 12.88
CA LEU A 85 -7.72 -9.71 11.71
C LEU A 85 -9.00 -8.91 11.93
N PHE A 86 -9.50 -8.84 13.16
CA PHE A 86 -10.67 -8.01 13.50
C PHE A 86 -10.42 -6.51 13.28
N VAL A 87 -9.17 -6.07 13.22
CA VAL A 87 -8.80 -4.69 12.90
C VAL A 87 -8.35 -4.58 11.43
N ILE A 88 -7.55 -5.52 10.95
CA ILE A 88 -7.01 -5.50 9.58
C ILE A 88 -8.15 -5.56 8.55
N LEU A 89 -9.11 -6.47 8.72
CA LEU A 89 -10.20 -6.66 7.77
C LEU A 89 -11.08 -5.41 7.60
N PRO A 90 -11.65 -4.79 8.66
CA PRO A 90 -12.50 -3.62 8.46
C PRO A 90 -11.73 -2.41 7.92
N VAL A 91 -10.48 -2.21 8.30
CA VAL A 91 -9.66 -1.11 7.77
C VAL A 91 -9.41 -1.30 6.28
N CYS A 92 -8.96 -2.51 5.86
CA CYS A 92 -8.70 -2.78 4.45
C CYS A 92 -9.99 -2.78 3.61
N LEU A 93 -11.11 -3.33 4.14
CA LEU A 93 -12.41 -3.28 3.47
C LEU A 93 -12.92 -1.84 3.33
N GLY A 94 -12.75 -1.01 4.35
CA GLY A 94 -13.08 0.41 4.29
C GLY A 94 -12.35 1.13 3.16
N ILE A 95 -11.04 0.87 3.00
CA ILE A 95 -10.23 1.43 1.91
C ILE A 95 -10.73 0.94 0.54
N ILE A 96 -11.10 -0.34 0.41
CA ILE A 96 -11.64 -0.91 -0.83
C ILE A 96 -12.99 -0.25 -1.18
N LEU A 97 -13.88 -0.08 -0.20
CA LEU A 97 -15.18 0.54 -0.39
C LEU A 97 -15.06 2.03 -0.77
N CYS A 98 -14.16 2.77 -0.11
CA CYS A 98 -13.85 4.14 -0.50
C CYS A 98 -13.33 4.22 -1.94
N GLY A 99 -12.47 3.30 -2.35
CA GLY A 99 -11.98 3.21 -3.72
C GLY A 99 -13.09 2.93 -4.73
N LEU A 100 -14.10 2.13 -4.38
CA LEU A 100 -15.27 1.88 -5.23
C LEU A 100 -16.09 3.16 -5.44
N GLY A 101 -16.31 3.94 -4.37
CA GLY A 101 -17.03 5.20 -4.45
C GLY A 101 -16.35 6.23 -5.35
N LEU A 102 -15.01 6.23 -5.41
CA LEU A 102 -14.24 7.17 -6.22
C LEU A 102 -14.06 6.73 -7.69
N GLU A 103 -13.85 5.43 -7.93
CA GLU A 103 -13.48 4.92 -9.26
C GLU A 103 -14.57 4.09 -9.95
N GLY A 104 -15.60 3.65 -9.22
CA GLY A 104 -16.79 2.94 -9.74
C GLY A 104 -16.52 1.56 -10.38
N SER A 105 -15.32 1.00 -10.28
CA SER A 105 -14.93 -0.24 -10.97
C SER A 105 -15.07 -1.48 -10.09
N LEU A 106 -16.19 -2.19 -10.25
CA LEU A 106 -16.45 -3.46 -9.55
C LEU A 106 -15.33 -4.49 -9.74
N ARG A 107 -14.77 -4.59 -10.96
CA ARG A 107 -13.67 -5.52 -11.26
C ARG A 107 -12.44 -5.26 -10.39
N ARG A 108 -12.05 -3.97 -10.22
CA ARG A 108 -10.91 -3.59 -9.37
C ARG A 108 -11.19 -3.88 -7.90
N MET A 109 -12.40 -3.65 -7.44
CA MET A 109 -12.83 -3.99 -6.09
C MET A 109 -12.71 -5.50 -5.82
N LEU A 110 -13.22 -6.34 -6.72
CA LEU A 110 -13.17 -7.80 -6.58
C LEU A 110 -11.72 -8.33 -6.56
N LEU A 111 -10.85 -7.81 -7.44
CA LEU A 111 -9.43 -8.17 -7.44
C LEU A 111 -8.73 -7.75 -6.13
N SER A 112 -9.06 -6.58 -5.60
CA SER A 112 -8.52 -6.08 -4.34
C SER A 112 -9.00 -6.90 -3.14
N ALA A 113 -10.27 -7.30 -3.13
CA ALA A 113 -10.86 -8.15 -2.10
C ALA A 113 -10.24 -9.56 -2.13
N LEU A 114 -10.03 -10.11 -3.33
CA LEU A 114 -9.34 -11.40 -3.51
C LEU A 114 -7.91 -11.33 -2.99
N ALA A 115 -7.15 -10.29 -3.36
CA ALA A 115 -5.78 -10.09 -2.87
C ALA A 115 -5.75 -9.99 -1.33
N LEU A 116 -6.68 -9.23 -0.73
CA LEU A 116 -6.81 -9.12 0.72
C LEU A 116 -7.12 -10.48 1.36
N ALA A 117 -8.04 -11.26 0.78
CA ALA A 117 -8.39 -12.59 1.29
C ALA A 117 -7.18 -13.53 1.30
N ILE A 118 -6.36 -13.51 0.23
CA ILE A 118 -5.13 -14.33 0.17
C ILE A 118 -4.09 -13.86 1.19
N VAL A 119 -3.93 -12.55 1.38
CA VAL A 119 -3.04 -12.00 2.43
C VAL A 119 -3.50 -12.44 3.82
N CYS A 120 -4.78 -12.34 4.12
CA CYS A 120 -5.33 -12.77 5.40
C CYS A 120 -5.15 -14.30 5.60
N LEU A 121 -5.37 -15.09 4.55
CA LEU A 121 -5.13 -16.54 4.59
C LEU A 121 -3.65 -16.84 4.88
N ALA A 122 -2.74 -16.17 4.19
CA ALA A 122 -1.30 -16.33 4.41
C ALA A 122 -0.91 -15.99 5.85
N LEU A 123 -1.44 -14.89 6.41
CA LEU A 123 -1.19 -14.49 7.80
C LEU A 123 -1.77 -15.51 8.80
N VAL A 124 -2.92 -16.11 8.52
CA VAL A 124 -3.51 -17.18 9.38
C VAL A 124 -2.72 -18.46 9.31
N LEU A 125 -2.20 -18.82 8.13
CA LEU A 125 -1.39 -20.01 7.92
C LEU A 125 0.03 -19.87 8.47
N TYR A 126 0.49 -18.64 8.70
CA TYR A 126 1.82 -18.39 9.25
C TYR A 126 1.95 -19.06 10.63
N ARG A 127 2.87 -20.01 10.73
CA ARG A 127 3.26 -20.69 11.96
C ARG A 127 4.77 -20.92 11.95
N PRO A 128 5.42 -21.08 13.13
CA PRO A 128 6.86 -21.31 13.22
C PRO A 128 7.32 -22.65 12.64
N GLU A 129 6.39 -23.53 12.25
CA GLU A 129 6.70 -24.77 11.52
C GLU A 129 7.23 -24.44 10.13
N ARG A 130 8.45 -24.87 9.82
CA ARG A 130 9.19 -24.53 8.60
C ARG A 130 8.35 -24.65 7.31
N ARG A 131 7.58 -25.73 7.16
CA ARG A 131 6.75 -25.94 5.96
C ARG A 131 5.62 -24.91 5.83
N ARG A 132 4.93 -24.60 6.92
CA ARG A 132 3.83 -23.62 6.93
C ARG A 132 4.34 -22.20 6.79
N GLN A 133 5.49 -21.90 7.38
CA GLN A 133 6.18 -20.62 7.22
C GLN A 133 6.53 -20.40 5.75
N LEU A 134 7.16 -21.37 5.07
CA LEU A 134 7.49 -21.27 3.66
C LEU A 134 6.25 -21.08 2.77
N LEU A 135 5.18 -21.82 3.02
CA LEU A 135 3.91 -21.68 2.30
C LEU A 135 3.30 -20.27 2.48
N SER A 136 3.25 -19.78 3.71
CA SER A 136 2.74 -18.43 4.01
C SER A 136 3.57 -17.36 3.33
N MET A 137 4.90 -17.46 3.39
CA MET A 137 5.81 -16.53 2.70
C MET A 137 5.63 -16.58 1.19
N ALA A 138 5.55 -17.78 0.60
CA ALA A 138 5.34 -17.95 -0.84
C ALA A 138 4.01 -17.30 -1.29
N LEU A 139 2.93 -17.49 -0.53
CA LEU A 139 1.64 -16.86 -0.80
C LEU A 139 1.73 -15.33 -0.74
N LEU A 140 2.38 -14.78 0.28
CA LEU A 140 2.56 -13.32 0.41
C LEU A 140 3.38 -12.76 -0.76
N PHE A 141 4.49 -13.41 -1.14
CA PHE A 141 5.28 -12.99 -2.29
C PHE A 141 4.50 -13.10 -3.60
N ALA A 142 3.74 -14.16 -3.79
CA ALA A 142 2.89 -14.34 -4.97
C ALA A 142 1.85 -13.22 -5.11
N VAL A 143 1.18 -12.85 -4.00
CA VAL A 143 0.21 -11.74 -4.00
C VAL A 143 0.88 -10.41 -4.30
N ILE A 144 2.01 -10.12 -3.64
CA ILE A 144 2.77 -8.88 -3.88
C ILE A 144 3.20 -8.80 -5.34
N GLY A 145 3.74 -9.89 -5.90
CA GLY A 145 4.13 -9.96 -7.31
C GLY A 145 2.95 -9.76 -8.25
N ALA A 146 1.81 -10.41 -8.00
CA ALA A 146 0.60 -10.22 -8.79
C ALA A 146 0.08 -8.78 -8.71
N GLU A 147 0.04 -8.16 -7.52
CA GLU A 147 -0.35 -6.75 -7.34
C GLU A 147 0.60 -5.80 -8.10
N MET A 148 1.91 -6.08 -8.12
CA MET A 148 2.89 -5.30 -8.88
C MET A 148 2.65 -5.42 -10.39
N VAL A 149 2.53 -6.65 -10.91
CA VAL A 149 2.29 -6.90 -12.34
C VAL A 149 0.99 -6.25 -12.80
N CYS A 150 -0.10 -6.42 -12.06
CA CYS A 150 -1.38 -5.77 -12.36
C CYS A 150 -1.27 -4.24 -12.35
N SER A 151 -0.53 -3.67 -11.40
CA SER A 151 -0.33 -2.22 -11.30
C SER A 151 0.47 -1.67 -12.48
N ILE A 152 1.54 -2.36 -12.89
CA ILE A 152 2.37 -1.99 -14.03
C ILE A 152 1.55 -2.10 -15.32
N ALA A 153 0.85 -3.22 -15.53
CA ALA A 153 0.03 -3.44 -16.72
C ALA A 153 -1.06 -2.37 -16.87
N MET A 154 -1.75 -2.02 -15.77
CA MET A 154 -2.75 -0.94 -15.79
C MET A 154 -2.12 0.44 -16.02
N GLY A 155 -0.91 0.68 -15.49
CA GLY A 155 -0.17 1.92 -15.71
C GLY A 155 0.22 2.07 -17.18
N VAL A 156 0.84 1.05 -17.75
CA VAL A 156 1.26 1.03 -19.16
C VAL A 156 0.06 1.17 -20.11
N ALA A 157 -1.06 0.50 -19.81
CA ALA A 157 -2.27 0.61 -20.63
C ALA A 157 -2.90 2.01 -20.66
N LYS A 158 -2.59 2.87 -19.68
CA LYS A 158 -3.07 4.27 -19.63
C LYS A 158 -2.12 5.27 -20.31
N VAL A 159 -0.89 4.86 -20.62
CA VAL A 159 0.10 5.72 -21.28
C VAL A 159 -0.17 5.67 -22.78
N SER A 160 -0.53 6.82 -23.37
CA SER A 160 -0.57 6.97 -24.82
C SER A 160 0.87 6.97 -25.36
N LEU A 161 1.18 5.99 -26.22
CA LEU A 161 2.46 5.95 -26.91
C LEU A 161 2.45 7.04 -27.98
N THR A 162 3.30 8.04 -27.81
CA THR A 162 3.52 9.07 -28.83
C THR A 162 4.49 8.53 -29.88
N SER A 163 4.08 8.51 -31.15
CA SER A 163 4.96 8.10 -32.24
C SER A 163 6.15 9.05 -32.34
N ARG A 164 7.34 8.48 -32.66
CA ARG A 164 8.57 9.28 -32.87
C ARG A 164 8.41 10.33 -33.97
N SER A 165 7.49 10.13 -34.92
CA SER A 165 7.17 11.05 -35.99
C SER A 165 6.34 12.26 -35.56
N SER A 166 5.66 12.19 -34.41
CA SER A 166 4.83 13.26 -33.83
C SER A 166 5.56 14.10 -32.77
N TYR A 167 6.85 13.80 -32.49
CA TYR A 167 7.66 14.62 -31.61
C TYR A 167 8.08 15.89 -32.35
N PRO A 168 7.96 17.09 -31.72
CA PRO A 168 8.49 18.32 -32.30
C PRO A 168 10.01 18.12 -32.57
N ARG A 169 10.43 18.31 -33.80
CA ARG A 169 11.83 18.39 -34.14
C ARG A 169 12.22 19.86 -33.89
N GLU A 170 13.12 20.08 -32.91
CA GLU A 170 13.78 21.36 -32.73
C GLU A 170 14.68 21.65 -33.93
#